data_dcf4e39c96c18d412f6c3090c693c11c
#
_entry.id   dcf4e39c96c18d412f6c3090c693c11c
#
_cell.length_a   1.000
_cell.length_b   1.000
_cell.length_c   1.000
_cell.angle_alpha   90.00
_cell.angle_beta   90.00
_cell.angle_gamma   90.00
#
_symmetry.space_group_name_H-M   'P 1'
#
loop_
_entity.id
_entity.type
_entity.pdbx_description
1 polymer ?
#
loop_
_entity_poly.entity_id
_entity_poly.type
_entity_poly.pdbx_seq_one_letter_code
_entity_poly.pdbx_strand_id
1 'polypeptide(L)'
;MEANERVKDTEEEEEVWSWGAGTEGQLGTGKLQDEHLPQLLHILPSLSLLSCGGAHVIALTPDKKVLTWGRGTSGQLGHGNLVNSLEPKIIDALNEFNITHVSAGWNHSGFVSECGQLFTCGDGQFGQLGHGDNKSQSYPVKVLFFSSKHVDQIACGMRHSLVLLKDYGDQIYGFGYGKRGQLGIINKVKSINLPQSVTGLKEVNVSSIIANGDHSAALSENGDLYTWGRGFGSKADVSSPNLVISPFSFTQAALGWNHALILTDEGEIVMLGGRHHGVLNSLQKDNSVNQDSNEAHVEKIHGLDGIKVVGIASGSEHSVLTTENGVVMTWGWGEHGQLGLGKTCDEISPQVVIFGQHQDMTSKVYCGSGFTFVVRTLNHGMEL
;
A
#
# COMPACT_ATOMS: atom_id res chain seq x y z
N MET A 1 47.77 -27.20 4.94
CA MET A 1 47.34 -26.07 4.09
C MET A 1 45.86 -26.30 3.85
N GLU A 2 45.04 -25.72 4.69
CA GLU A 2 43.59 -25.77 4.53
C GLU A 2 43.19 -24.55 3.66
N ALA A 3 42.56 -24.87 2.54
CA ALA A 3 42.01 -23.86 1.65
C ALA A 3 40.72 -23.32 2.28
N ASN A 4 40.75 -22.05 2.71
CA ASN A 4 39.57 -21.29 3.06
C ASN A 4 38.76 -21.03 1.77
N GLU A 5 37.73 -21.85 1.51
CA GLU A 5 36.67 -21.51 0.60
C GLU A 5 35.87 -20.35 1.18
N ARG A 6 36.12 -19.17 0.68
CA ARG A 6 35.22 -18.01 0.89
C ARG A 6 33.91 -18.36 0.15
N VAL A 7 32.85 -18.64 0.91
CA VAL A 7 31.49 -18.55 0.42
C VAL A 7 31.32 -17.12 -0.11
N LYS A 8 31.26 -16.95 -1.41
CA LYS A 8 30.78 -15.73 -2.03
C LYS A 8 29.28 -15.68 -1.73
N ASP A 9 28.88 -14.77 -0.84
CA ASP A 9 27.50 -14.30 -0.81
C ASP A 9 27.23 -13.75 -2.20
N THR A 10 26.45 -14.46 -3.01
CA THR A 10 25.92 -13.95 -4.27
C THR A 10 24.84 -12.96 -3.86
N GLU A 11 25.18 -11.67 -3.88
CA GLU A 11 24.18 -10.60 -3.79
C GLU A 11 23.15 -10.85 -4.88
N GLU A 12 21.89 -11.06 -4.50
CA GLU A 12 20.77 -11.15 -5.44
C GLU A 12 20.72 -9.83 -6.22
N GLU A 13 20.78 -9.89 -7.54
CA GLU A 13 20.72 -8.70 -8.39
C GLU A 13 19.27 -8.19 -8.37
N GLU A 14 19.04 -7.03 -7.73
CA GLU A 14 17.76 -6.40 -7.57
C GLU A 14 17.66 -5.13 -8.42
N GLU A 15 16.59 -5.02 -9.20
CA GLU A 15 16.25 -3.85 -9.99
C GLU A 15 15.02 -3.15 -9.44
N VAL A 16 15.11 -1.85 -9.19
CA VAL A 16 13.96 -1.02 -8.79
C VAL A 16 13.56 -0.10 -9.93
N TRP A 17 12.31 -0.22 -10.36
CA TRP A 17 11.74 0.55 -11.45
C TRP A 17 10.60 1.45 -10.95
N SER A 18 10.49 2.66 -11.51
CA SER A 18 9.41 3.60 -11.20
C SER A 18 8.88 4.31 -12.44
N TRP A 19 7.59 4.67 -12.43
CA TRP A 19 6.95 5.45 -13.50
C TRP A 19 5.63 6.07 -13.02
N GLY A 20 5.02 6.96 -13.84
CA GLY A 20 3.81 7.68 -13.53
C GLY A 20 4.07 9.12 -13.13
N ALA A 21 3.24 9.67 -12.25
CA ALA A 21 3.34 11.03 -11.74
C ALA A 21 4.68 11.26 -11.02
N GLY A 22 5.42 12.31 -11.44
CA GLY A 22 6.76 12.60 -10.94
C GLY A 22 7.00 14.04 -10.50
N THR A 23 6.00 14.91 -10.60
CA THR A 23 6.13 16.36 -10.38
C THR A 23 6.52 16.79 -8.97
N GLU A 24 6.48 15.88 -7.98
CA GLU A 24 6.90 16.11 -6.60
C GLU A 24 8.22 15.38 -6.26
N GLY A 25 8.85 14.74 -7.26
CA GLY A 25 10.08 13.93 -7.07
C GLY A 25 9.80 12.51 -6.56
N GLN A 26 8.55 12.07 -6.47
CA GLN A 26 8.15 10.78 -5.91
C GLN A 26 8.66 9.57 -6.70
N LEU A 27 9.08 9.74 -7.95
CA LEU A 27 9.71 8.67 -8.73
C LEU A 27 11.15 8.36 -8.32
N GLY A 28 11.82 9.26 -7.56
CA GLY A 28 13.18 9.06 -7.09
C GLY A 28 14.26 9.17 -8.16
N THR A 29 13.93 9.69 -9.35
CA THR A 29 14.81 9.81 -10.52
C THR A 29 15.70 11.06 -10.52
N GLY A 30 15.58 11.93 -9.51
CA GLY A 30 16.20 13.24 -9.48
C GLY A 30 15.50 14.30 -10.34
N LYS A 31 14.34 13.95 -10.93
CA LYS A 31 13.57 14.83 -11.85
C LYS A 31 12.21 15.19 -11.27
N LEU A 32 11.63 16.30 -11.76
CA LEU A 32 10.27 16.80 -11.45
C LEU A 32 9.37 16.68 -12.68
N GLN A 33 9.24 15.48 -13.22
CA GLN A 33 8.42 15.21 -14.40
C GLN A 33 7.75 13.84 -14.32
N ASP A 34 6.63 13.70 -15.00
CA ASP A 34 5.95 12.42 -15.18
C ASP A 34 6.77 11.54 -16.14
N GLU A 35 6.84 10.25 -15.84
CA GLU A 35 7.53 9.26 -16.69
C GLU A 35 6.50 8.22 -17.16
N HIS A 36 6.33 8.12 -18.48
CA HIS A 36 5.30 7.26 -19.08
C HIS A 36 5.77 5.83 -19.34
N LEU A 37 7.07 5.58 -19.22
CA LEU A 37 7.71 4.28 -19.32
C LEU A 37 8.51 3.99 -18.05
N PRO A 38 8.70 2.72 -17.68
CA PRO A 38 9.52 2.34 -16.54
C PRO A 38 10.93 2.93 -16.60
N GLN A 39 11.35 3.56 -15.50
CA GLN A 39 12.69 4.13 -15.30
C GLN A 39 13.41 3.32 -14.23
N LEU A 40 14.62 2.83 -14.54
CA LEU A 40 15.47 2.09 -13.61
C LEU A 40 16.14 3.07 -12.62
N LEU A 41 16.05 2.76 -11.33
CA LEU A 41 16.67 3.52 -10.26
C LEU A 41 17.99 2.87 -9.83
N HIS A 42 19.12 3.46 -10.22
CA HIS A 42 20.45 2.93 -9.91
C HIS A 42 20.98 3.28 -8.51
N ILE A 43 20.28 4.13 -7.77
CA ILE A 43 20.74 4.72 -6.49
C ILE A 43 20.13 4.05 -5.25
N LEU A 44 19.25 3.07 -5.42
CA LEU A 44 18.65 2.37 -4.30
C LEU A 44 19.49 1.14 -3.91
N PRO A 45 19.74 0.93 -2.61
CA PRO A 45 20.20 -0.36 -2.12
C PRO A 45 19.10 -1.42 -2.26
N SER A 46 19.41 -2.67 -1.99
CA SER A 46 18.41 -3.72 -1.87
C SER A 46 17.30 -3.35 -0.88
N LEU A 47 16.05 -3.72 -1.18
CA LEU A 47 14.86 -3.30 -0.44
C LEU A 47 14.14 -4.49 0.18
N SER A 48 13.85 -4.42 1.49
CA SER A 48 12.97 -5.39 2.15
C SER A 48 11.49 -5.03 2.01
N LEU A 49 11.15 -3.73 2.02
CA LEU A 49 9.79 -3.22 1.90
C LEU A 49 9.78 -1.85 1.25
N LEU A 50 8.74 -1.56 0.47
CA LEU A 50 8.47 -0.25 -0.10
C LEU A 50 7.01 0.12 0.17
N SER A 51 6.73 1.37 0.53
CA SER A 51 5.39 1.90 0.74
C SER A 51 5.23 3.22 0.02
N CYS A 52 4.21 3.31 -0.83
CA CYS A 52 3.94 4.46 -1.67
C CYS A 52 2.67 5.19 -1.19
N GLY A 53 2.80 6.48 -0.93
CA GLY A 53 1.70 7.33 -0.47
C GLY A 53 1.08 8.21 -1.56
N GLY A 54 0.51 9.36 -1.19
CA GLY A 54 -0.06 10.31 -2.13
C GLY A 54 0.95 10.81 -3.16
N ALA A 55 2.09 11.30 -2.71
CA ALA A 55 3.20 11.76 -3.56
C ALA A 55 4.57 11.62 -2.85
N HIS A 56 4.73 10.66 -1.95
CA HIS A 56 6.00 10.32 -1.31
C HIS A 56 6.13 8.82 -1.18
N VAL A 57 7.35 8.37 -0.96
CA VAL A 57 7.71 6.96 -0.85
C VAL A 57 8.55 6.75 0.41
N ILE A 58 8.35 5.61 1.03
CA ILE A 58 9.15 5.10 2.14
C ILE A 58 9.73 3.75 1.72
N ALA A 59 11.03 3.59 1.80
CA ALA A 59 11.72 2.32 1.58
C ALA A 59 12.41 1.85 2.86
N LEU A 60 12.37 0.56 3.10
CA LEU A 60 13.05 -0.13 4.18
C LEU A 60 14.09 -1.07 3.59
N THR A 61 15.32 -0.97 4.05
CA THR A 61 16.43 -1.84 3.64
C THR A 61 16.51 -3.10 4.54
N PRO A 62 17.20 -4.16 4.11
CA PRO A 62 17.42 -5.35 4.94
C PRO A 62 18.15 -5.05 6.26
N ASP A 63 19.03 -4.06 6.29
CA ASP A 63 19.71 -3.57 7.50
C ASP A 63 18.87 -2.60 8.35
N LYS A 64 17.54 -2.55 8.09
CA LYS A 64 16.53 -1.79 8.86
C LYS A 64 16.66 -0.27 8.79
N LYS A 65 17.34 0.27 7.76
CA LYS A 65 17.37 1.70 7.49
C LYS A 65 16.13 2.12 6.72
N VAL A 66 15.66 3.33 7.02
CA VAL A 66 14.48 3.93 6.36
C VAL A 66 14.92 5.07 5.46
N LEU A 67 14.54 4.98 4.19
CA LEU A 67 14.72 6.05 3.22
C LEU A 67 13.36 6.63 2.83
N THR A 68 13.32 7.94 2.60
CA THR A 68 12.12 8.63 2.10
C THR A 68 12.46 9.63 1.02
N TRP A 69 11.52 9.83 0.07
CA TRP A 69 11.62 10.82 -0.99
C TRP A 69 10.23 11.20 -1.52
N GLY A 70 10.19 12.19 -2.43
CA GLY A 70 8.98 12.77 -2.97
C GLY A 70 8.59 14.04 -2.22
N ARG A 71 7.28 14.29 -2.09
CA ARG A 71 6.73 15.46 -1.42
C ARG A 71 7.06 15.48 0.06
N GLY A 72 7.59 16.63 0.53
CA GLY A 72 7.96 16.86 1.93
C GLY A 72 7.20 18.02 2.61
N THR A 73 6.31 18.70 1.87
CA THR A 73 5.68 19.96 2.30
C THR A 73 4.82 19.89 3.55
N SER A 74 4.45 18.70 4.02
CA SER A 74 3.75 18.48 5.30
C SER A 74 4.65 17.86 6.38
N GLY A 75 5.94 17.62 6.09
CA GLY A 75 6.88 16.95 7.00
C GLY A 75 6.85 15.42 6.91
N GLN A 76 6.10 14.85 5.96
CA GLN A 76 5.91 13.39 5.79
C GLN A 76 7.20 12.63 5.45
N LEU A 77 8.27 13.31 5.00
CA LEU A 77 9.57 12.69 4.77
C LEU A 77 10.37 12.46 6.06
N GLY A 78 10.04 13.13 7.16
CA GLY A 78 10.68 12.91 8.46
C GLY A 78 12.09 13.51 8.62
N HIS A 79 12.52 14.40 7.70
CA HIS A 79 13.88 15.00 7.72
C HIS A 79 14.00 16.28 8.55
N GLY A 80 12.95 16.70 9.27
CA GLY A 80 12.94 17.91 10.08
C GLY A 80 12.72 19.21 9.31
N ASN A 81 12.38 19.10 8.02
CA ASN A 81 12.07 20.23 7.15
C ASN A 81 10.80 19.97 6.33
N LEU A 82 10.38 20.96 5.54
CA LEU A 82 9.18 20.88 4.69
C LEU A 82 9.55 20.96 3.19
N VAL A 83 10.66 20.33 2.82
CA VAL A 83 11.23 20.37 1.45
C VAL A 83 11.03 19.00 0.79
N ASN A 84 10.70 19.01 -0.50
CA ASN A 84 10.65 17.79 -1.31
C ASN A 84 12.06 17.20 -1.46
N SER A 85 12.16 15.88 -1.55
CA SER A 85 13.38 15.17 -1.90
C SER A 85 13.18 14.46 -3.24
N LEU A 86 14.04 14.75 -4.22
CA LEU A 86 13.94 14.16 -5.56
C LEU A 86 14.58 12.78 -5.63
N GLU A 87 15.36 12.44 -4.62
CA GLU A 87 16.10 11.19 -4.50
C GLU A 87 15.92 10.60 -3.10
N PRO A 88 16.08 9.26 -2.96
CA PRO A 88 16.01 8.57 -1.67
C PRO A 88 17.01 9.15 -0.66
N LYS A 89 16.54 9.45 0.55
CA LYS A 89 17.33 10.00 1.64
C LYS A 89 17.01 9.28 2.96
N ILE A 90 18.05 8.90 3.72
CA ILE A 90 17.90 8.24 5.03
C ILE A 90 17.26 9.19 6.05
N ILE A 91 16.37 8.65 6.89
CA ILE A 91 15.82 9.35 8.06
C ILE A 91 16.76 9.16 9.25
N ASP A 92 17.64 10.13 9.52
CA ASP A 92 18.63 10.05 10.60
C ASP A 92 18.01 9.85 11.99
N ALA A 93 16.81 10.41 12.23
CA ALA A 93 16.09 10.30 13.49
C ALA A 93 15.64 8.86 13.83
N LEU A 94 15.66 7.94 12.86
CA LEU A 94 15.30 6.53 13.05
C LEU A 94 16.52 5.58 13.06
N ASN A 95 17.76 6.09 12.92
CA ASN A 95 18.96 5.26 12.81
C ASN A 95 19.23 4.35 14.03
N GLU A 96 18.75 4.72 15.22
CA GLU A 96 18.91 3.93 16.44
C GLU A 96 17.79 2.88 16.62
N PHE A 97 16.79 2.87 15.73
CA PHE A 97 15.66 1.96 15.82
C PHE A 97 15.69 0.95 14.66
N ASN A 98 15.54 -0.33 15.00
CA ASN A 98 15.34 -1.38 14.01
C ASN A 98 13.91 -1.32 13.50
N ILE A 99 13.66 -0.59 12.41
CA ILE A 99 12.33 -0.48 11.81
C ILE A 99 12.01 -1.77 11.06
N THR A 100 10.81 -2.31 11.27
CA THR A 100 10.33 -3.56 10.67
C THR A 100 9.11 -3.38 9.77
N HIS A 101 8.33 -2.31 10.00
CA HIS A 101 7.16 -2.02 9.19
C HIS A 101 7.01 -0.51 8.94
N VAL A 102 6.62 -0.15 7.72
CA VAL A 102 6.42 1.25 7.31
C VAL A 102 5.14 1.40 6.51
N SER A 103 4.50 2.57 6.60
CA SER A 103 3.32 2.89 5.81
C SER A 103 3.28 4.36 5.43
N ALA A 104 3.10 4.63 4.13
CA ALA A 104 2.93 5.97 3.58
C ALA A 104 1.44 6.24 3.30
N GLY A 105 0.90 7.28 3.94
CA GLY A 105 -0.44 7.79 3.67
C GLY A 105 -0.44 8.90 2.62
N TRP A 106 -1.50 9.73 2.60
CA TRP A 106 -1.55 10.84 1.64
C TRP A 106 -0.48 11.90 1.94
N ASN A 107 -0.41 12.39 3.18
CA ASN A 107 0.52 13.42 3.64
C ASN A 107 1.14 13.09 5.02
N HIS A 108 1.12 11.83 5.44
CA HIS A 108 1.73 11.39 6.71
C HIS A 108 2.37 10.03 6.54
N SER A 109 3.24 9.69 7.46
CA SER A 109 4.04 8.47 7.45
C SER A 109 4.05 7.82 8.82
N GLY A 110 4.07 6.49 8.84
CA GLY A 110 4.17 5.68 10.03
C GLY A 110 5.29 4.66 9.95
N PHE A 111 5.94 4.40 11.11
CA PHE A 111 7.09 3.51 11.23
C PHE A 111 6.94 2.69 12.51
N VAL A 112 7.10 1.38 12.42
CA VAL A 112 7.06 0.47 13.57
C VAL A 112 8.43 -0.15 13.75
N SER A 113 8.96 -0.11 14.96
CA SER A 113 10.22 -0.76 15.30
C SER A 113 10.01 -2.22 15.72
N GLU A 114 11.07 -3.01 15.67
CA GLU A 114 11.13 -4.39 16.14
C GLU A 114 10.63 -4.56 17.59
N CYS A 115 10.85 -3.54 18.44
CA CYS A 115 10.35 -3.51 19.83
C CYS A 115 8.86 -3.09 19.92
N GLY A 116 8.13 -2.96 18.80
CA GLY A 116 6.72 -2.57 18.77
C GLY A 116 6.47 -1.09 19.08
N GLN A 117 7.47 -0.22 18.95
CA GLN A 117 7.29 1.23 19.11
C GLN A 117 6.78 1.82 17.81
N LEU A 118 5.74 2.66 17.89
CA LEU A 118 5.17 3.38 16.76
C LEU A 118 5.68 4.81 16.71
N PHE A 119 6.12 5.24 15.52
CA PHE A 119 6.49 6.62 15.22
C PHE A 119 5.65 7.12 14.04
N THR A 120 5.24 8.40 14.08
CA THR A 120 4.52 9.04 12.97
C THR A 120 5.06 10.45 12.72
N CYS A 121 4.98 10.89 11.45
CA CYS A 121 5.29 12.27 11.03
C CYS A 121 4.42 12.69 9.85
N GLY A 122 4.46 13.98 9.49
CA GLY A 122 3.67 14.55 8.42
C GLY A 122 2.52 15.41 8.92
N ASP A 123 1.43 15.46 8.13
CA ASP A 123 0.23 16.22 8.43
C ASP A 123 -0.53 15.64 9.64
N GLY A 124 -0.82 16.49 10.63
CA GLY A 124 -1.55 16.15 11.84
C GLY A 124 -2.95 16.77 11.94
N GLN A 125 -3.39 17.57 10.94
CA GLN A 125 -4.59 18.42 11.05
C GLN A 125 -5.88 17.69 11.44
N PHE A 126 -5.97 16.38 11.11
CA PHE A 126 -7.12 15.54 11.44
C PHE A 126 -6.88 14.63 12.65
N GLY A 127 -5.69 14.69 13.26
CA GLY A 127 -5.27 13.78 14.34
C GLY A 127 -4.70 12.45 13.86
N GLN A 128 -4.40 12.29 12.54
CA GLN A 128 -3.90 11.07 11.93
C GLN A 128 -2.50 10.65 12.40
N LEU A 129 -1.80 11.49 13.19
CA LEU A 129 -0.54 11.13 13.84
C LEU A 129 -0.72 10.44 15.20
N GLY A 130 -1.88 10.57 15.86
CA GLY A 130 -2.20 9.86 17.09
C GLY A 130 -1.57 10.41 18.38
N HIS A 131 -1.06 11.67 18.37
CA HIS A 131 -0.33 12.27 19.50
C HIS A 131 -1.22 12.94 20.55
N GLY A 132 -2.54 12.97 20.35
CA GLY A 132 -3.49 13.65 21.24
C GLY A 132 -3.69 15.13 20.88
N ASP A 133 -3.07 15.61 19.81
CA ASP A 133 -3.26 16.94 19.25
C ASP A 133 -3.44 16.89 17.72
N ASN A 134 -3.55 18.05 17.07
CA ASN A 134 -3.73 18.16 15.63
C ASN A 134 -2.53 18.92 14.99
N LYS A 135 -1.34 18.76 15.55
CA LYS A 135 -0.12 19.40 15.06
C LYS A 135 0.60 18.47 14.07
N SER A 136 1.08 19.05 12.97
CA SER A 136 1.97 18.36 12.04
C SER A 136 3.37 18.21 12.62
N GLN A 137 4.08 17.16 12.24
CA GLN A 137 5.41 16.82 12.72
C GLN A 137 6.35 16.62 11.53
N SER A 138 7.48 17.34 11.52
CA SER A 138 8.50 17.18 10.45
C SER A 138 9.54 16.10 10.76
N TYR A 139 9.59 15.59 11.98
CA TYR A 139 10.38 14.44 12.42
C TYR A 139 9.46 13.28 12.84
N PRO A 140 9.90 12.02 12.74
CA PRO A 140 9.21 10.89 13.37
C PRO A 140 9.12 11.08 14.89
N VAL A 141 7.90 11.16 15.41
CA VAL A 141 7.62 11.32 16.85
C VAL A 141 6.94 10.05 17.35
N LYS A 142 7.39 9.54 18.50
CA LYS A 142 6.84 8.34 19.13
C LYS A 142 5.39 8.58 19.59
N VAL A 143 4.48 7.67 19.24
CA VAL A 143 3.08 7.69 19.66
C VAL A 143 2.96 7.10 21.07
N LEU A 144 2.90 7.96 22.08
CA LEU A 144 2.98 7.57 23.50
C LEU A 144 1.80 6.70 23.97
N PHE A 145 0.65 6.76 23.29
CA PHE A 145 -0.51 5.90 23.60
C PHE A 145 -0.17 4.41 23.57
N PHE A 146 0.78 4.01 22.71
CA PHE A 146 1.20 2.62 22.57
C PHE A 146 2.47 2.25 23.36
N SER A 147 2.94 3.11 24.30
CA SER A 147 4.22 2.86 25.01
C SER A 147 4.27 1.58 25.85
N SER A 148 3.11 1.06 26.27
CA SER A 148 2.98 -0.20 27.02
C SER A 148 2.42 -1.36 26.17
N LYS A 149 2.34 -1.20 24.85
CA LYS A 149 1.77 -2.15 23.90
C LYS A 149 2.78 -2.44 22.80
N HIS A 150 2.73 -3.65 22.24
CA HIS A 150 3.53 -4.01 21.07
C HIS A 150 2.71 -3.76 19.80
N VAL A 151 3.09 -2.75 19.03
CA VAL A 151 2.53 -2.51 17.70
C VAL A 151 3.19 -3.44 16.70
N ASP A 152 2.39 -4.12 15.88
CA ASP A 152 2.85 -5.00 14.80
C ASP A 152 2.82 -4.28 13.45
N GLN A 153 1.71 -3.62 13.12
CA GLN A 153 1.53 -2.94 11.83
C GLN A 153 0.90 -1.57 12.01
N ILE A 154 1.18 -0.69 11.04
CA ILE A 154 0.47 0.56 10.81
C ILE A 154 0.02 0.62 9.36
N ALA A 155 -1.21 1.09 9.10
CA ALA A 155 -1.72 1.39 7.78
C ALA A 155 -2.20 2.85 7.72
N CYS A 156 -1.62 3.63 6.82
CA CYS A 156 -1.89 5.05 6.64
C CYS A 156 -2.78 5.28 5.41
N GLY A 157 -4.00 5.80 5.62
CA GLY A 157 -4.91 6.20 4.55
C GLY A 157 -4.72 7.67 4.13
N MET A 158 -5.77 8.29 3.58
CA MET A 158 -5.68 9.70 3.17
C MET A 158 -5.49 10.63 4.37
N ARG A 159 -6.31 10.46 5.40
CA ARG A 159 -6.36 11.33 6.60
C ARG A 159 -6.61 10.54 7.88
N HIS A 160 -6.36 9.24 7.86
CA HIS A 160 -6.53 8.36 9.01
C HIS A 160 -5.42 7.34 9.06
N SER A 161 -5.27 6.72 10.21
CA SER A 161 -4.31 5.64 10.44
C SER A 161 -5.00 4.51 11.19
N LEU A 162 -4.61 3.29 10.86
CA LEU A 162 -4.95 2.08 11.59
C LEU A 162 -3.67 1.48 12.17
N VAL A 163 -3.78 0.88 13.35
CA VAL A 163 -2.68 0.20 14.03
C VAL A 163 -3.16 -1.17 14.47
N LEU A 164 -2.41 -2.21 14.15
CA LEU A 164 -2.60 -3.58 14.63
C LEU A 164 -1.63 -3.84 15.77
N LEU A 165 -2.14 -4.36 16.90
CA LEU A 165 -1.33 -4.81 18.02
C LEU A 165 -1.04 -6.30 17.94
N LYS A 166 0.18 -6.69 18.32
CA LYS A 166 0.56 -8.06 18.59
C LYS A 166 0.23 -8.43 20.05
N ASP A 167 -0.08 -9.69 20.31
CA ASP A 167 -0.20 -10.29 21.66
C ASP A 167 -1.43 -9.88 22.51
N TYR A 168 -2.40 -9.13 21.99
CA TYR A 168 -3.58 -8.68 22.75
C TYR A 168 -4.93 -9.07 22.12
N GLY A 169 -4.98 -10.25 21.43
CA GLY A 169 -6.18 -10.66 20.71
C GLY A 169 -6.49 -9.73 19.55
N ASP A 170 -5.48 -9.45 18.74
CA ASP A 170 -5.51 -8.71 17.47
C ASP A 170 -6.37 -7.43 17.51
N GLN A 171 -6.06 -6.56 18.48
CA GLN A 171 -6.78 -5.31 18.62
C GLN A 171 -6.31 -4.30 17.57
N ILE A 172 -7.25 -3.81 16.78
CA ILE A 172 -7.02 -2.72 15.83
C ILE A 172 -7.44 -1.41 16.49
N TYR A 173 -6.62 -0.37 16.29
CA TYR A 173 -6.92 0.99 16.69
C TYR A 173 -6.99 1.91 15.47
N GLY A 174 -7.96 2.84 15.47
CA GLY A 174 -8.13 3.87 14.43
C GLY A 174 -8.00 5.27 15.02
N PHE A 175 -7.39 6.19 14.28
CA PHE A 175 -7.30 7.61 14.60
C PHE A 175 -7.16 8.46 13.33
N GLY A 176 -7.44 9.75 13.45
CA GLY A 176 -7.50 10.67 12.32
C GLY A 176 -8.93 11.00 11.93
N TYR A 177 -9.17 11.27 10.65
CA TYR A 177 -10.48 11.63 10.09
C TYR A 177 -11.43 10.43 10.03
N GLY A 178 -12.68 10.62 10.51
CA GLY A 178 -13.64 9.54 10.67
C GLY A 178 -15.02 9.77 10.05
N LYS A 179 -15.20 10.87 9.29
CA LYS A 179 -16.54 11.26 8.78
C LYS A 179 -17.21 10.19 7.92
N ARG A 180 -16.44 9.37 7.21
CA ARG A 180 -16.90 8.29 6.35
C ARG A 180 -17.03 6.95 7.07
N GLY A 181 -16.65 6.88 8.37
CA GLY A 181 -16.60 5.64 9.12
C GLY A 181 -15.28 4.88 9.05
N GLN A 182 -14.26 5.39 8.35
CA GLN A 182 -12.98 4.72 8.12
C GLN A 182 -12.18 4.39 9.38
N LEU A 183 -12.55 4.95 10.53
CA LEU A 183 -11.94 4.61 11.82
C LEU A 183 -12.46 3.30 12.42
N GLY A 184 -13.57 2.74 11.91
CA GLY A 184 -14.16 1.50 12.41
C GLY A 184 -14.79 1.63 13.81
N ILE A 185 -15.22 2.83 14.21
CA ILE A 185 -15.79 3.15 15.53
C ILE A 185 -17.28 3.38 15.37
N ILE A 186 -18.11 2.74 16.21
CA ILE A 186 -19.58 2.74 16.09
C ILE A 186 -20.17 4.16 16.07
N ASN A 187 -19.64 5.06 16.86
CA ASN A 187 -20.10 6.46 16.87
C ASN A 187 -19.41 7.23 15.75
N LYS A 188 -20.20 7.72 14.79
CA LYS A 188 -19.66 8.60 13.73
C LYS A 188 -19.04 9.84 14.34
N VAL A 189 -17.72 9.93 14.28
CA VAL A 189 -16.93 11.06 14.73
C VAL A 189 -16.29 11.76 13.53
N LYS A 190 -16.12 13.08 13.63
CA LYS A 190 -15.49 13.83 12.54
C LYS A 190 -13.99 13.53 12.45
N SER A 191 -13.32 13.51 13.61
CA SER A 191 -11.89 13.19 13.72
C SER A 191 -11.54 12.85 15.17
N ILE A 192 -10.50 12.04 15.35
CA ILE A 192 -9.97 11.64 16.66
C ILE A 192 -8.44 11.74 16.60
N ASN A 193 -7.84 12.39 17.57
CA ASN A 193 -6.39 12.59 17.66
C ASN A 193 -5.68 11.65 18.66
N LEU A 194 -6.44 10.85 19.40
CA LEU A 194 -5.93 9.73 20.21
C LEU A 194 -6.47 8.41 19.68
N PRO A 195 -5.64 7.35 19.60
CA PRO A 195 -6.06 6.05 19.11
C PRO A 195 -7.28 5.50 19.87
N GLN A 196 -8.28 5.00 19.15
CA GLN A 196 -9.45 4.31 19.69
C GLN A 196 -9.62 2.94 19.06
N SER A 197 -10.05 1.95 19.85
CA SER A 197 -10.23 0.57 19.40
C SER A 197 -11.32 0.47 18.33
N VAL A 198 -11.00 -0.22 17.25
CA VAL A 198 -11.97 -0.64 16.21
C VAL A 198 -12.90 -1.68 16.80
N THR A 199 -14.18 -1.58 16.47
CA THR A 199 -15.21 -2.47 17.03
C THR A 199 -15.60 -3.55 16.01
N GLY A 200 -15.98 -4.73 16.49
CA GLY A 200 -16.52 -5.80 15.64
C GLY A 200 -15.48 -6.84 15.15
N LEU A 201 -14.20 -6.71 15.51
CA LEU A 201 -13.15 -7.69 15.13
C LEU A 201 -12.51 -8.40 16.33
N LYS A 202 -13.13 -8.33 17.52
CA LYS A 202 -12.52 -8.86 18.75
C LYS A 202 -12.26 -10.38 18.74
N GLU A 203 -13.06 -11.13 17.98
CA GLU A 203 -12.96 -12.60 17.86
C GLU A 203 -12.25 -13.01 16.53
N VAL A 204 -11.68 -12.06 15.80
CA VAL A 204 -11.06 -12.30 14.49
C VAL A 204 -9.55 -12.19 14.64
N ASN A 205 -8.84 -13.26 14.26
CA ASN A 205 -7.38 -13.22 14.15
C ASN A 205 -6.98 -12.50 12.86
N VAL A 206 -6.54 -11.25 13.01
CA VAL A 206 -6.21 -10.39 11.87
C VAL A 206 -4.74 -10.54 11.50
N SER A 207 -4.47 -10.92 10.25
CA SER A 207 -3.11 -11.05 9.70
C SER A 207 -2.55 -9.75 9.15
N SER A 208 -3.44 -8.88 8.59
CA SER A 208 -3.00 -7.59 8.05
C SER A 208 -4.11 -6.53 8.06
N ILE A 209 -3.68 -5.27 8.13
CA ILE A 209 -4.54 -4.09 8.03
C ILE A 209 -4.14 -3.25 6.82
N ILE A 210 -5.12 -2.68 6.13
CA ILE A 210 -4.93 -1.89 4.92
C ILE A 210 -5.75 -0.61 5.02
N ALA A 211 -5.17 0.52 4.57
CA ALA A 211 -5.86 1.79 4.49
C ALA A 211 -5.45 2.53 3.21
N ASN A 212 -6.41 3.09 2.49
CA ASN A 212 -6.19 3.99 1.36
C ASN A 212 -7.43 4.87 1.15
N GLY A 213 -7.23 6.09 0.66
CA GLY A 213 -8.33 7.03 0.54
C GLY A 213 -9.07 7.21 1.88
N ASP A 214 -10.38 7.04 1.85
CA ASP A 214 -11.26 6.98 3.02
C ASP A 214 -11.76 5.54 3.30
N HIS A 215 -11.04 4.51 2.82
CA HIS A 215 -11.33 3.10 3.01
C HIS A 215 -10.37 2.47 4.02
N SER A 216 -10.85 1.46 4.70
CA SER A 216 -10.09 0.62 5.62
C SER A 216 -10.47 -0.84 5.42
N ALA A 217 -9.51 -1.72 5.59
CA ALA A 217 -9.74 -3.16 5.52
C ALA A 217 -8.86 -3.91 6.53
N ALA A 218 -9.29 -5.13 6.86
CA ALA A 218 -8.53 -6.11 7.61
C ALA A 218 -8.69 -7.48 6.95
N LEU A 219 -7.59 -8.18 6.78
CA LEU A 219 -7.56 -9.57 6.33
C LEU A 219 -7.29 -10.47 7.53
N SER A 220 -8.11 -11.52 7.70
CA SER A 220 -7.91 -12.50 8.76
C SER A 220 -6.92 -13.59 8.34
N GLU A 221 -6.40 -14.33 9.31
CA GLU A 221 -5.57 -15.53 9.07
C GLU A 221 -6.33 -16.63 8.32
N ASN A 222 -7.66 -16.64 8.41
CA ASN A 222 -8.53 -17.60 7.71
C ASN A 222 -8.86 -17.17 6.26
N GLY A 223 -8.35 -16.03 5.81
CA GLY A 223 -8.63 -15.50 4.49
C GLY A 223 -9.96 -14.73 4.36
N ASP A 224 -10.55 -14.30 5.46
CA ASP A 224 -11.74 -13.45 5.46
C ASP A 224 -11.33 -11.98 5.31
N LEU A 225 -11.98 -11.25 4.42
CA LEU A 225 -11.77 -9.82 4.25
C LEU A 225 -12.89 -9.01 4.89
N TYR A 226 -12.53 -8.08 5.74
CA TYR A 226 -13.41 -7.09 6.35
C TYR A 226 -13.12 -5.72 5.77
N THR A 227 -14.16 -4.95 5.38
CA THR A 227 -14.00 -3.59 4.85
C THR A 227 -14.91 -2.61 5.58
N TRP A 228 -14.45 -1.37 5.74
CA TRP A 228 -15.24 -0.28 6.31
C TRP A 228 -14.73 1.09 5.81
N GLY A 229 -15.45 2.15 6.16
CA GLY A 229 -15.19 3.50 5.67
C GLY A 229 -16.11 3.86 4.52
N ARG A 230 -15.57 4.54 3.52
CA ARG A 230 -16.31 4.90 2.31
C ARG A 230 -16.77 3.63 1.56
N GLY A 231 -18.03 3.61 1.11
CA GLY A 231 -18.53 2.49 0.32
C GLY A 231 -17.90 2.43 -1.07
N PHE A 232 -17.67 1.22 -1.56
CA PHE A 232 -17.20 0.99 -2.93
C PHE A 232 -18.34 1.16 -3.94
N GLY A 233 -18.09 1.88 -5.04
CA GLY A 233 -19.10 2.17 -6.04
C GLY A 233 -20.20 3.12 -5.51
N SER A 234 -21.46 2.72 -5.64
CA SER A 234 -22.66 3.49 -5.19
C SER A 234 -23.09 3.15 -3.77
N LYS A 235 -22.33 2.36 -3.02
CA LYS A 235 -22.70 1.89 -1.69
C LYS A 235 -22.55 2.95 -0.62
N ALA A 236 -23.33 2.82 0.45
CA ALA A 236 -23.26 3.70 1.61
C ALA A 236 -21.95 3.51 2.40
N ASP A 237 -21.53 4.57 3.09
CA ASP A 237 -20.42 4.53 4.03
C ASP A 237 -20.73 3.58 5.20
N VAL A 238 -19.76 2.77 5.62
CA VAL A 238 -19.88 1.78 6.69
C VAL A 238 -18.96 2.16 7.85
N SER A 239 -19.51 2.26 9.05
CA SER A 239 -18.76 2.75 10.23
C SER A 239 -18.11 1.65 11.07
N SER A 240 -18.33 0.39 10.74
CA SER A 240 -17.73 -0.77 11.42
C SER A 240 -17.28 -1.80 10.39
N PRO A 241 -16.27 -2.62 10.69
CA PRO A 241 -15.85 -3.71 9.83
C PRO A 241 -17.01 -4.58 9.40
N ASN A 242 -17.16 -4.80 8.09
CA ASN A 242 -18.18 -5.60 7.47
C ASN A 242 -17.52 -6.70 6.63
N LEU A 243 -17.89 -7.96 6.87
CA LEU A 243 -17.37 -9.11 6.15
C LEU A 243 -17.75 -9.02 4.66
N VAL A 244 -16.78 -9.19 3.79
CA VAL A 244 -17.00 -9.38 2.35
C VAL A 244 -17.42 -10.81 2.12
N ILE A 245 -18.70 -11.02 1.78
CA ILE A 245 -19.21 -12.36 1.51
C ILE A 245 -18.65 -12.85 0.18
N SER A 246 -17.94 -13.96 0.21
CA SER A 246 -17.27 -14.55 -0.96
C SER A 246 -17.17 -16.07 -0.80
N PRO A 247 -17.24 -16.84 -1.90
CA PRO A 247 -16.90 -18.26 -1.88
C PRO A 247 -15.38 -18.53 -1.82
N PHE A 248 -14.56 -17.49 -1.97
CA PHE A 248 -13.09 -17.58 -2.03
C PHE A 248 -12.46 -17.22 -0.69
N SER A 249 -11.34 -17.85 -0.37
CA SER A 249 -10.37 -17.41 0.64
C SER A 249 -9.44 -16.37 0.04
N PHE A 250 -9.10 -15.33 0.77
CA PHE A 250 -8.27 -14.22 0.29
C PHE A 250 -6.88 -14.25 0.92
N THR A 251 -5.86 -13.95 0.12
CA THR A 251 -4.46 -13.91 0.57
C THR A 251 -3.89 -12.49 0.60
N GLN A 252 -4.39 -11.59 -0.26
CA GLN A 252 -4.00 -10.19 -0.31
C GLN A 252 -5.20 -9.30 -0.66
N ALA A 253 -5.16 -8.06 -0.18
CA ALA A 253 -6.07 -7.01 -0.63
C ALA A 253 -5.28 -5.71 -0.83
N ALA A 254 -5.62 -4.96 -1.88
CA ALA A 254 -5.05 -3.65 -2.19
C ALA A 254 -6.18 -2.66 -2.44
N LEU A 255 -6.20 -1.56 -1.67
CA LEU A 255 -7.27 -0.57 -1.72
C LEU A 255 -6.89 0.60 -2.62
N GLY A 256 -7.77 0.98 -3.56
CA GLY A 256 -7.73 2.24 -4.29
C GLY A 256 -8.72 3.26 -3.71
N TRP A 257 -9.02 4.33 -4.47
CA TRP A 257 -10.03 5.33 -4.05
C TRP A 257 -11.46 4.88 -4.27
N ASN A 258 -11.73 4.11 -5.33
CA ASN A 258 -13.07 3.68 -5.70
C ASN A 258 -13.14 2.16 -5.95
N HIS A 259 -12.05 1.43 -5.71
CA HIS A 259 -11.96 0.00 -5.92
C HIS A 259 -11.06 -0.67 -4.88
N ALA A 260 -11.17 -1.97 -4.78
CA ALA A 260 -10.22 -2.82 -4.10
C ALA A 260 -9.92 -4.04 -4.98
N LEU A 261 -8.64 -4.32 -5.19
CA LEU A 261 -8.17 -5.58 -5.75
C LEU A 261 -8.01 -6.59 -4.63
N ILE A 262 -8.41 -7.82 -4.87
CA ILE A 262 -8.34 -8.89 -3.89
C ILE A 262 -7.81 -10.13 -4.59
N LEU A 263 -6.75 -10.72 -4.04
CA LEU A 263 -6.13 -11.94 -4.53
C LEU A 263 -6.66 -13.13 -3.73
N THR A 264 -7.13 -14.16 -4.43
CA THR A 264 -7.58 -15.43 -3.82
C THR A 264 -6.41 -16.37 -3.58
N ASP A 265 -6.61 -17.41 -2.77
CA ASP A 265 -5.65 -18.48 -2.52
C ASP A 265 -5.37 -19.35 -3.77
N GLU A 266 -6.27 -19.32 -4.76
CA GLU A 266 -6.08 -19.99 -6.06
C GLU A 266 -5.26 -19.15 -7.06
N GLY A 267 -4.90 -17.90 -6.72
CA GLY A 267 -4.17 -16.98 -7.60
C GLY A 267 -5.07 -16.26 -8.61
N GLU A 268 -6.39 -16.24 -8.38
CA GLU A 268 -7.34 -15.44 -9.14
C GLU A 268 -7.50 -14.03 -8.53
N ILE A 269 -7.91 -13.06 -9.34
CA ILE A 269 -8.21 -11.70 -8.88
C ILE A 269 -9.69 -11.43 -8.97
N VAL A 270 -10.24 -10.89 -7.88
CA VAL A 270 -11.57 -10.31 -7.82
C VAL A 270 -11.49 -8.84 -7.38
N MET A 271 -12.50 -8.06 -7.70
CA MET A 271 -12.55 -6.63 -7.42
C MET A 271 -13.84 -6.22 -6.73
N LEU A 272 -13.73 -5.25 -5.83
CA LEU A 272 -14.88 -4.48 -5.30
C LEU A 272 -14.87 -3.08 -5.93
N GLY A 273 -15.99 -2.63 -6.47
CA GLY A 273 -16.10 -1.29 -7.08
C GLY A 273 -15.41 -1.18 -8.43
N GLY A 274 -14.70 -0.08 -8.71
CA GLY A 274 -13.84 0.05 -9.89
C GLY A 274 -14.54 0.45 -11.19
N ARG A 275 -15.72 1.05 -11.14
CA ARG A 275 -16.47 1.47 -12.37
C ARG A 275 -15.96 2.78 -12.98
N HIS A 276 -14.97 3.42 -12.39
CA HIS A 276 -14.31 4.62 -12.91
C HIS A 276 -13.04 4.23 -13.69
N HIS A 277 -12.73 4.99 -14.74
CA HIS A 277 -11.52 4.84 -15.57
C HIS A 277 -11.24 3.41 -16.07
N GLY A 278 -12.31 2.60 -16.24
CA GLY A 278 -12.15 1.24 -16.76
C GLY A 278 -11.40 0.27 -15.84
N VAL A 279 -11.22 0.61 -14.57
CA VAL A 279 -10.56 -0.29 -13.60
C VAL A 279 -11.27 -1.63 -13.53
N LEU A 280 -12.61 -1.63 -13.62
CA LEU A 280 -13.44 -2.82 -13.78
C LEU A 280 -13.87 -2.98 -15.24
N ASN A 281 -13.39 -4.02 -15.89
CA ASN A 281 -13.72 -4.36 -17.28
C ASN A 281 -15.07 -5.12 -17.36
N SER A 282 -16.17 -4.45 -17.04
CA SER A 282 -17.51 -5.00 -17.21
C SER A 282 -18.13 -4.46 -18.51
N LEU A 283 -18.06 -5.25 -19.59
CA LEU A 283 -18.72 -4.97 -20.86
C LEU A 283 -20.26 -5.18 -20.80
N GLN A 284 -20.77 -5.76 -19.71
CA GLN A 284 -22.19 -6.02 -19.55
C GLN A 284 -22.85 -4.94 -18.68
N LYS A 285 -23.70 -4.14 -19.30
CA LYS A 285 -24.79 -3.42 -18.64
C LYS A 285 -25.83 -4.48 -18.23
N ASP A 286 -25.56 -5.30 -17.24
CA ASP A 286 -26.59 -6.13 -16.66
C ASP A 286 -27.57 -5.27 -15.88
N ASN A 287 -28.72 -4.99 -16.53
CA ASN A 287 -29.88 -4.31 -15.96
C ASN A 287 -30.62 -5.21 -14.93
N SER A 288 -30.04 -6.30 -14.46
CA SER A 288 -30.70 -7.32 -13.63
C SER A 288 -30.21 -7.43 -12.20
N VAL A 289 -29.31 -6.56 -11.74
CA VAL A 289 -28.92 -6.58 -10.32
C VAL A 289 -30.01 -5.91 -9.50
N ASN A 290 -30.74 -6.67 -8.70
CA ASN A 290 -31.63 -6.19 -7.64
C ASN A 290 -30.88 -5.19 -6.77
N GLN A 291 -31.28 -3.91 -6.82
CA GLN A 291 -30.66 -2.77 -6.12
C GLN A 291 -30.78 -2.83 -4.58
N ASP A 292 -31.38 -3.87 -4.02
CA ASP A 292 -31.76 -3.94 -2.59
C ASP A 292 -30.81 -4.74 -1.69
N SER A 293 -29.73 -5.35 -2.20
CA SER A 293 -28.76 -6.01 -1.32
C SER A 293 -27.61 -5.06 -0.94
N ASN A 294 -27.48 -4.77 0.36
CA ASN A 294 -26.35 -4.04 0.95
C ASN A 294 -25.02 -4.84 0.93
N GLU A 295 -25.00 -5.99 0.28
CA GLU A 295 -23.86 -6.89 0.21
C GLU A 295 -22.82 -6.40 -0.81
N ALA A 296 -21.55 -6.44 -0.44
CA ALA A 296 -20.45 -6.14 -1.33
C ALA A 296 -20.23 -7.33 -2.27
N HIS A 297 -20.59 -7.21 -3.53
CA HIS A 297 -20.32 -8.24 -4.52
C HIS A 297 -18.93 -8.06 -5.09
N VAL A 298 -18.14 -9.14 -5.07
CA VAL A 298 -16.85 -9.22 -5.77
C VAL A 298 -17.11 -9.58 -7.24
N GLU A 299 -16.42 -8.89 -8.14
CA GLU A 299 -16.50 -9.14 -9.59
C GLU A 299 -15.14 -9.68 -10.07
N LYS A 300 -15.15 -10.71 -10.92
CA LYS A 300 -13.93 -11.30 -11.50
C LYS A 300 -13.38 -10.39 -12.58
N ILE A 301 -12.04 -10.22 -12.62
CA ILE A 301 -11.37 -9.49 -13.70
C ILE A 301 -11.25 -10.39 -14.93
N HIS A 302 -11.72 -9.89 -16.08
CA HIS A 302 -11.65 -10.63 -17.34
C HIS A 302 -10.27 -10.47 -18.02
N GLY A 303 -9.88 -11.48 -18.81
CA GLY A 303 -8.62 -11.49 -19.58
C GLY A 303 -7.41 -12.01 -18.80
N LEU A 304 -7.65 -12.64 -17.64
CA LEU A 304 -6.61 -13.28 -16.83
C LEU A 304 -6.81 -14.82 -16.75
N ASP A 305 -7.60 -15.41 -17.65
CA ASP A 305 -7.89 -16.83 -17.60
C ASP A 305 -6.61 -17.67 -17.78
N GLY A 306 -6.36 -18.57 -16.83
CA GLY A 306 -5.16 -19.41 -16.79
C GLY A 306 -3.87 -18.70 -16.35
N ILE A 307 -3.95 -17.44 -15.95
CA ILE A 307 -2.83 -16.67 -15.41
C ILE A 307 -2.89 -16.74 -13.88
N LYS A 308 -1.83 -17.27 -13.26
CA LYS A 308 -1.69 -17.30 -11.81
C LYS A 308 -1.02 -16.02 -11.34
N VAL A 309 -1.77 -15.25 -10.57
CA VAL A 309 -1.30 -14.01 -9.96
C VAL A 309 -0.71 -14.29 -8.58
N VAL A 310 0.40 -13.62 -8.26
CA VAL A 310 1.10 -13.78 -6.97
C VAL A 310 1.27 -12.47 -6.19
N GLY A 311 0.96 -11.34 -6.81
CA GLY A 311 1.04 -10.04 -6.14
C GLY A 311 0.14 -9.00 -6.80
N ILE A 312 -0.40 -8.10 -5.99
CA ILE A 312 -1.30 -7.03 -6.42
C ILE A 312 -0.94 -5.71 -5.73
N ALA A 313 -1.19 -4.60 -6.42
CA ALA A 313 -1.15 -3.26 -5.86
C ALA A 313 -2.22 -2.37 -6.51
N SER A 314 -2.72 -1.38 -5.76
CA SER A 314 -3.68 -0.39 -6.24
C SER A 314 -3.21 1.01 -5.93
N GLY A 315 -3.23 1.88 -6.95
CA GLY A 315 -3.13 3.32 -6.75
C GLY A 315 -4.50 3.95 -6.51
N SER A 316 -4.64 5.26 -6.77
CA SER A 316 -5.94 5.92 -6.61
C SER A 316 -6.99 5.30 -7.53
N GLU A 317 -6.71 5.21 -8.83
CA GLU A 317 -7.63 4.70 -9.86
C GLU A 317 -6.91 3.88 -10.93
N HIS A 318 -5.78 3.25 -10.58
CA HIS A 318 -5.09 2.26 -11.40
C HIS A 318 -4.74 1.02 -10.60
N SER A 319 -4.52 -0.06 -11.30
CA SER A 319 -4.30 -1.39 -10.75
C SER A 319 -3.07 -2.03 -11.37
N VAL A 320 -2.32 -2.77 -10.58
CA VAL A 320 -1.11 -3.49 -11.00
C VAL A 320 -1.13 -4.90 -10.41
N LEU A 321 -0.69 -5.85 -11.18
CA LEU A 321 -0.48 -7.22 -10.73
C LEU A 321 0.87 -7.76 -11.19
N THR A 322 1.33 -8.80 -10.51
CA THR A 322 2.44 -9.64 -10.97
C THR A 322 2.03 -11.11 -10.98
N THR A 323 2.49 -11.82 -12.00
CA THR A 323 2.23 -13.25 -12.17
C THR A 323 3.37 -14.10 -11.60
N GLU A 324 3.16 -15.41 -11.45
CA GLU A 324 4.19 -16.35 -11.00
C GLU A 324 5.43 -16.38 -11.91
N ASN A 325 5.28 -15.99 -13.19
CA ASN A 325 6.37 -15.89 -14.17
C ASN A 325 7.02 -14.49 -14.18
N GLY A 326 6.77 -13.64 -13.18
CA GLY A 326 7.34 -12.31 -13.06
C GLY A 326 6.79 -11.25 -14.04
N VAL A 327 5.75 -11.58 -14.83
CA VAL A 327 5.10 -10.62 -15.72
C VAL A 327 4.31 -9.60 -14.90
N VAL A 328 4.51 -8.32 -15.20
CA VAL A 328 3.76 -7.21 -14.58
C VAL A 328 2.70 -6.73 -15.56
N MET A 329 1.46 -6.56 -15.08
CA MET A 329 0.36 -6.02 -15.87
C MET A 329 -0.31 -4.86 -15.14
N THR A 330 -0.77 -3.85 -15.93
CA THR A 330 -1.39 -2.62 -15.43
C THR A 330 -2.66 -2.30 -16.19
N TRP A 331 -3.61 -1.62 -15.53
CA TRP A 331 -4.82 -1.08 -16.15
C TRP A 331 -5.47 0.00 -15.25
N GLY A 332 -6.48 0.67 -15.77
CA GLY A 332 -7.19 1.77 -15.11
C GLY A 332 -6.78 3.12 -15.65
N TRP A 333 -6.75 4.13 -14.80
CA TRP A 333 -6.41 5.51 -15.14
C TRP A 333 -4.96 5.67 -15.59
N GLY A 334 -4.73 6.37 -16.71
CA GLY A 334 -3.42 6.47 -17.37
C GLY A 334 -2.88 7.88 -17.58
N GLU A 335 -3.57 8.94 -17.15
CA GLU A 335 -3.28 10.35 -17.51
C GLU A 335 -1.85 10.81 -17.18
N HIS A 336 -1.22 10.28 -16.12
CA HIS A 336 0.15 10.58 -15.72
C HIS A 336 1.18 9.54 -16.19
N GLY A 337 0.76 8.59 -17.04
CA GLY A 337 1.62 7.48 -17.48
C GLY A 337 1.81 6.39 -16.41
N GLN A 338 1.03 6.37 -15.32
CA GLN A 338 1.13 5.41 -14.22
C GLN A 338 0.92 3.96 -14.63
N LEU A 339 0.46 3.70 -15.86
CA LEU A 339 0.36 2.39 -16.46
C LEU A 339 1.69 1.88 -17.05
N GLY A 340 2.68 2.77 -17.29
CA GLY A 340 4.00 2.39 -17.82
C GLY A 340 4.02 1.91 -19.28
N LEU A 341 2.99 2.27 -20.07
CA LEU A 341 2.79 1.77 -21.44
C LEU A 341 3.27 2.74 -22.53
N GLY A 342 3.98 3.83 -22.15
CA GLY A 342 4.44 4.88 -23.06
C GLY A 342 3.36 5.82 -23.57
N LYS A 343 2.18 5.79 -22.96
CA LYS A 343 1.00 6.60 -23.33
C LYS A 343 0.25 7.08 -22.08
N THR A 344 -0.64 8.05 -22.24
CA THR A 344 -1.40 8.70 -21.15
C THR A 344 -2.91 8.44 -21.28
N CYS A 345 -3.32 7.35 -21.90
CA CYS A 345 -4.71 6.95 -21.98
C CYS A 345 -5.04 5.84 -20.98
N ASP A 346 -6.31 5.80 -20.59
CA ASP A 346 -6.85 4.75 -19.73
C ASP A 346 -6.86 3.40 -20.45
N GLU A 347 -6.66 2.33 -19.69
CA GLU A 347 -6.78 0.95 -20.16
C GLU A 347 -7.86 0.23 -19.36
N ILE A 348 -8.80 -0.37 -20.06
CA ILE A 348 -9.93 -1.08 -19.45
C ILE A 348 -9.65 -2.55 -19.15
N SER A 349 -8.50 -3.06 -19.56
CA SER A 349 -8.09 -4.45 -19.33
C SER A 349 -6.60 -4.53 -19.00
N PRO A 350 -6.15 -5.56 -18.26
CA PRO A 350 -4.74 -5.73 -17.94
C PRO A 350 -3.84 -5.75 -19.16
N GLN A 351 -2.83 -4.85 -19.18
CA GLN A 351 -1.82 -4.71 -20.24
C GLN A 351 -0.44 -5.03 -19.68
N VAL A 352 0.39 -5.74 -20.45
CA VAL A 352 1.75 -6.11 -20.07
C VAL A 352 2.66 -4.88 -20.08
N VAL A 353 3.38 -4.66 -18.98
CA VAL A 353 4.46 -3.67 -18.90
C VAL A 353 5.76 -4.31 -19.37
N ILE A 354 6.47 -3.63 -20.28
CA ILE A 354 7.72 -4.11 -20.83
C ILE A 354 8.89 -3.50 -20.06
N PHE A 355 9.69 -4.36 -19.45
CA PHE A 355 11.01 -4.06 -18.90
C PHE A 355 12.06 -4.56 -19.88
N GLY A 356 13.34 -4.17 -19.72
CA GLY A 356 14.43 -4.65 -20.57
C GLY A 356 14.55 -6.19 -20.66
N GLN A 357 15.64 -6.72 -21.17
CA GLN A 357 15.76 -8.10 -21.68
C GLN A 357 15.79 -9.25 -20.63
N HIS A 358 15.68 -9.00 -19.33
CA HIS A 358 15.74 -10.06 -18.30
C HIS A 358 14.37 -10.72 -18.11
N GLN A 359 14.24 -12.00 -18.50
CA GLN A 359 12.98 -12.75 -18.47
C GLN A 359 12.76 -13.58 -17.18
N ASP A 360 13.81 -13.98 -16.48
CA ASP A 360 13.73 -14.87 -15.31
C ASP A 360 13.83 -14.09 -13.98
N MET A 361 12.86 -13.19 -13.74
CA MET A 361 12.83 -12.38 -12.54
C MET A 361 11.48 -12.51 -11.82
N THR A 362 11.52 -12.61 -10.49
CA THR A 362 10.32 -12.37 -9.67
C THR A 362 10.08 -10.87 -9.55
N SER A 363 8.82 -10.46 -9.43
CA SER A 363 8.46 -9.05 -9.35
C SER A 363 7.54 -8.78 -8.15
N LYS A 364 7.84 -7.74 -7.37
CA LYS A 364 6.95 -7.17 -6.37
C LYS A 364 6.46 -5.81 -6.86
N VAL A 365 5.18 -5.53 -6.67
CA VAL A 365 4.53 -4.31 -7.19
C VAL A 365 4.02 -3.43 -6.07
N TYR A 366 4.12 -2.10 -6.25
CA TYR A 366 3.68 -1.10 -5.29
C TYR A 366 3.10 0.10 -6.03
N CYS A 367 2.02 0.67 -5.51
CA CYS A 367 1.36 1.84 -6.10
C CYS A 367 1.26 2.97 -5.10
N GLY A 368 1.61 4.17 -5.54
CA GLY A 368 1.16 5.41 -4.93
C GLY A 368 -0.10 5.94 -5.62
N SER A 369 -0.48 7.17 -5.35
CA SER A 369 -1.72 7.75 -5.89
C SER A 369 -1.79 7.67 -7.42
N GLY A 370 -0.78 8.17 -8.12
CA GLY A 370 -0.71 8.18 -9.59
C GLY A 370 0.65 7.72 -10.11
N PHE A 371 1.34 6.84 -9.41
CA PHE A 371 2.65 6.30 -9.79
C PHE A 371 2.82 4.87 -9.32
N THR A 372 3.73 4.15 -9.96
CA THR A 372 3.96 2.72 -9.75
C THR A 372 5.44 2.45 -9.52
N PHE A 373 5.74 1.50 -8.65
CA PHE A 373 7.06 0.91 -8.44
C PHE A 373 7.01 -0.59 -8.65
N VAL A 374 8.09 -1.14 -9.21
CA VAL A 374 8.34 -2.57 -9.31
C VAL A 374 9.74 -2.87 -8.82
N VAL A 375 9.85 -3.83 -7.93
CA VAL A 375 11.11 -4.40 -7.49
C VAL A 375 11.23 -5.77 -8.14
N ARG A 376 12.28 -5.98 -8.94
CA ARG A 376 12.53 -7.22 -9.67
C ARG A 376 13.80 -7.87 -9.12
N THR A 377 13.73 -9.15 -8.80
CA THR A 377 14.86 -9.93 -8.27
C THR A 377 15.17 -11.06 -9.23
N LEU A 378 16.45 -11.19 -9.61
CA LEU A 378 16.91 -12.24 -10.50
C LEU A 378 16.76 -13.61 -9.82
N ASN A 379 16.08 -14.53 -10.48
CA ASN A 379 16.06 -15.92 -10.04
C ASN A 379 17.37 -16.58 -10.46
N HIS A 380 18.33 -16.70 -9.54
CA HIS A 380 19.44 -17.60 -9.76
C HIS A 380 18.88 -19.03 -9.74
N GLY A 381 18.58 -19.57 -10.95
CA GLY A 381 18.20 -20.97 -11.08
C GLY A 381 19.21 -21.82 -10.35
N MET A 382 18.77 -22.76 -9.51
CA MET A 382 19.62 -23.85 -9.06
C MET A 382 20.13 -24.53 -10.34
N GLU A 383 21.40 -24.34 -10.67
CA GLU A 383 22.07 -25.21 -11.61
C GLU A 383 21.99 -26.64 -11.01
N LEU A 384 21.20 -27.50 -11.67
CA LEU A 384 21.04 -28.90 -11.35
C LEU A 384 22.33 -29.67 -11.73
#